data_5cf97702ad6297f292b7ca7077dcd7a5
#
_entry.id   5cf97702ad6297f292b7ca7077dcd7a5
#
_cell.length_a   1.000
_cell.length_b   1.000
_cell.length_c   1.000
_cell.angle_alpha   90.00
_cell.angle_beta   90.00
_cell.angle_gamma   90.00
#
_symmetry.space_group_name_H-M   'P 1'
#
loop_
_entity.id
_entity.type
_entity.pdbx_description
1 polymer ?
#
loop_
_entity_poly.entity_id
_entity_poly.type
_entity_poly.pdbx_seq_one_letter_code
_entity_poly.pdbx_strand_id
1 'polypeptide(L)'
;MRALSIDVGSSSVRSAVVDEAGAVTFPHRAPLTVRSPHPGEVELDPGEIAELAIAVAESTLRESGGVDVVGVTNQRATTIVFDVRTGRAIGPALSWQDLRTVLDCLTLRARGLRLAPNQSATKVRWLVEHVTEERSHLRFATLDTWLAWHLSRGELFVTDRTNACVTGLVTRDARRWNVDVLDALELDPSMFAPLVDSAGPLGPARALSGSPTLCALVGDQAASLFGQACVERGTKVTFGTGAILNSILGSTPPETDYLLESGCYVTAVRSQGAVTTWALEGIVLSAGACVQWFGELGLGDVSGSSALAESVPTRDGVVFVPAFSGLGTPHWDFGARGAFFGLTRGSSPAHLQRALLDGVAHRGVDLLDAVGREGGTVGDVVRVDGGMSVNRFFVQRFADLCGRDVAVSAEVEATTRGAGLMALVGVGHLTLADVAKLSGVAYVATPRWSLDERAQRRDQWRQHVERTRGTIPELSSVSF
;
A
#
# COMPACT_ATOMS: atom_id res chain seq x y z
N MET A 1 19.03 4.53 20.83
CA MET A 1 18.67 5.63 19.88
C MET A 1 17.17 5.55 19.58
N ARG A 2 16.51 6.70 19.37
CA ARG A 2 15.06 6.76 19.10
C ARG A 2 14.79 7.53 17.80
N ALA A 3 13.88 7.02 16.99
CA ALA A 3 13.45 7.65 15.75
C ALA A 3 12.03 8.22 15.90
N LEU A 4 11.79 9.44 15.43
CA LEU A 4 10.46 9.92 15.14
C LEU A 4 10.00 9.30 13.81
N SER A 5 8.87 8.66 13.81
CA SER A 5 8.20 8.22 12.59
C SER A 5 7.04 9.15 12.27
N ILE A 6 6.93 9.59 11.01
CA ILE A 6 5.81 10.36 10.48
C ILE A 6 5.18 9.52 9.38
N ASP A 7 3.88 9.19 9.50
CA ASP A 7 3.14 8.35 8.57
C ASP A 7 1.94 9.11 8.00
N VAL A 8 1.97 9.38 6.69
CA VAL A 8 0.88 10.05 5.96
C VAL A 8 0.09 9.03 5.15
N GLY A 9 -0.98 8.52 5.74
CA GLY A 9 -1.90 7.61 5.08
C GLY A 9 -2.96 8.33 4.23
N SER A 10 -3.93 7.58 3.67
CA SER A 10 -4.98 8.14 2.80
C SER A 10 -6.04 8.97 3.54
N SER A 11 -6.18 8.81 4.84
CA SER A 11 -7.24 9.45 5.64
C SER A 11 -6.74 10.10 6.94
N SER A 12 -5.46 10.00 7.24
CA SER A 12 -4.88 10.54 8.47
C SER A 12 -3.38 10.64 8.40
N VAL A 13 -2.84 11.59 9.16
CA VAL A 13 -1.42 11.70 9.49
C VAL A 13 -1.20 11.15 10.88
N ARG A 14 -0.13 10.41 11.08
CA ARG A 14 0.27 9.83 12.38
C ARG A 14 1.74 10.14 12.65
N SER A 15 2.09 10.20 13.91
CA SER A 15 3.48 10.16 14.33
C SER A 15 3.64 9.41 15.64
N ALA A 16 4.79 8.78 15.82
CA ALA A 16 5.16 8.10 17.04
C ALA A 16 6.69 8.01 17.16
N VAL A 17 7.17 7.68 18.35
CA VAL A 17 8.58 7.33 18.55
C VAL A 17 8.75 5.83 18.42
N VAL A 18 9.79 5.43 17.69
CA VAL A 18 10.22 4.04 17.53
C VAL A 18 11.62 3.89 18.11
N ASP A 19 11.77 2.95 19.02
CA ASP A 19 13.07 2.63 19.63
C ASP A 19 13.81 1.49 18.92
N GLU A 20 15.00 1.17 19.38
CA GLU A 20 15.83 0.10 18.81
C GLU A 20 15.28 -1.30 19.00
N ALA A 21 14.34 -1.51 19.92
CA ALA A 21 13.59 -2.75 20.07
C ALA A 21 12.36 -2.81 19.14
N GLY A 22 12.09 -1.72 18.42
CA GLY A 22 10.93 -1.57 17.54
C GLY A 22 9.63 -1.32 18.31
N ALA A 23 9.70 -0.88 19.56
CA ALA A 23 8.52 -0.46 20.31
C ALA A 23 8.03 0.90 19.80
N VAL A 24 6.71 1.02 19.60
CA VAL A 24 6.04 2.25 19.14
C VAL A 24 5.41 2.93 20.36
N THR A 25 5.82 4.16 20.63
CA THR A 25 5.38 4.93 21.80
C THR A 25 5.00 6.36 21.44
N PHE A 26 4.28 7.04 22.32
CA PHE A 26 3.84 8.44 22.14
C PHE A 26 3.09 8.69 20.82
N PRO A 27 2.04 7.88 20.49
CA PRO A 27 1.34 8.03 19.21
C PRO A 27 0.45 9.27 19.20
N HIS A 28 0.57 10.07 18.14
CA HIS A 28 -0.34 11.17 17.81
C HIS A 28 -0.94 10.96 16.43
N ARG A 29 -2.18 11.39 16.24
CA ARG A 29 -2.90 11.25 14.98
C ARG A 29 -3.82 12.44 14.72
N ALA A 30 -3.90 12.85 13.45
CA ALA A 30 -4.88 13.82 12.96
C ALA A 30 -5.55 13.30 11.68
N PRO A 31 -6.86 13.50 11.50
CA PRO A 31 -7.54 13.15 10.25
C PRO A 31 -7.11 14.08 9.13
N LEU A 32 -7.08 13.56 7.89
CA LEU A 32 -6.93 14.35 6.65
C LEU A 32 -8.29 14.57 6.03
N THR A 33 -8.49 15.76 5.48
CA THR A 33 -9.68 16.11 4.72
C THR A 33 -9.56 15.57 3.29
N VAL A 34 -10.32 14.51 3.00
CA VAL A 34 -10.42 13.95 1.64
C VAL A 34 -11.61 14.59 0.94
N ARG A 35 -11.40 15.12 -0.27
CA ARG A 35 -12.43 15.73 -1.10
C ARG A 35 -12.67 14.87 -2.34
N SER A 36 -13.92 14.80 -2.78
CA SER A 36 -14.32 14.09 -4.01
C SER A 36 -15.23 15.04 -4.82
N PRO A 37 -14.65 16.01 -5.55
CA PRO A 37 -15.42 17.02 -6.28
C PRO A 37 -16.38 16.41 -7.30
N HIS A 38 -15.94 15.36 -7.99
CA HIS A 38 -16.75 14.60 -8.94
C HIS A 38 -16.55 13.09 -8.76
N PRO A 39 -17.45 12.24 -9.25
CA PRO A 39 -17.28 10.78 -9.21
C PRO A 39 -15.93 10.35 -9.82
N GLY A 40 -15.15 9.59 -9.06
CA GLY A 40 -13.82 9.12 -9.47
C GLY A 40 -12.69 10.10 -9.19
N GLU A 41 -12.96 11.30 -8.73
CA GLU A 41 -11.95 12.26 -8.30
C GLU A 41 -11.69 12.16 -6.80
N VAL A 42 -10.42 12.19 -6.39
CA VAL A 42 -10.00 12.13 -5.00
C VAL A 42 -8.84 13.09 -4.75
N GLU A 43 -9.12 14.14 -4.02
CA GLU A 43 -8.22 15.25 -3.76
C GLU A 43 -7.92 15.43 -2.28
N LEU A 44 -6.69 15.89 -2.00
CA LEU A 44 -6.22 16.31 -0.69
C LEU A 44 -5.65 17.73 -0.80
N ASP A 45 -5.63 18.46 0.31
CA ASP A 45 -4.95 19.76 0.38
C ASP A 45 -3.47 19.55 0.73
N PRO A 46 -2.52 19.91 -0.17
CA PRO A 46 -1.09 19.75 0.12
C PRO A 46 -0.63 20.56 1.33
N GLY A 47 -1.20 21.75 1.55
CA GLY A 47 -0.89 22.58 2.70
C GLY A 47 -1.30 21.91 4.01
N GLU A 48 -2.55 21.43 4.08
CA GLU A 48 -3.07 20.69 5.23
C GLU A 48 -2.18 19.47 5.55
N ILE A 49 -1.73 18.71 4.52
CA ILE A 49 -0.83 17.55 4.73
C ILE A 49 0.46 17.98 5.43
N ALA A 50 1.13 19.01 4.94
CA ALA A 50 2.40 19.47 5.52
C ALA A 50 2.22 20.04 6.94
N GLU A 51 1.19 20.84 7.16
CA GLU A 51 0.87 21.42 8.46
C GLU A 51 0.55 20.35 9.51
N LEU A 52 -0.30 19.38 9.16
CA LEU A 52 -0.65 18.28 10.06
C LEU A 52 0.54 17.37 10.34
N ALA A 53 1.39 17.07 9.34
CA ALA A 53 2.59 16.26 9.54
C ALA A 53 3.54 16.91 10.55
N ILE A 54 3.77 18.22 10.45
CA ILE A 54 4.59 18.97 11.42
C ILE A 54 3.90 19.02 12.78
N ALA A 55 2.60 19.28 12.84
CA ALA A 55 1.86 19.43 14.09
C ALA A 55 1.82 18.13 14.93
N VAL A 56 1.53 16.98 14.31
CA VAL A 56 1.52 15.70 15.02
C VAL A 56 2.94 15.28 15.43
N ALA A 57 3.94 15.54 14.58
CA ALA A 57 5.35 15.32 14.89
C ALA A 57 5.80 16.14 16.10
N GLU A 58 5.48 17.42 16.15
CA GLU A 58 5.77 18.31 17.28
C GLU A 58 5.06 17.88 18.59
N SER A 59 3.84 17.33 18.47
CA SER A 59 3.14 16.78 19.63
C SER A 59 3.86 15.56 20.20
N THR A 60 4.30 14.66 19.34
CA THR A 60 5.12 13.49 19.72
C THR A 60 6.45 13.91 20.33
N LEU A 61 7.13 14.90 19.75
CA LEU A 61 8.42 15.39 20.28
C LEU A 61 8.28 16.01 21.66
N ARG A 62 7.24 16.81 21.91
CA ARG A 62 6.99 17.40 23.24
C ARG A 62 6.76 16.35 24.32
N GLU A 63 5.99 15.31 24.02
CA GLU A 63 5.67 14.25 24.97
C GLU A 63 6.87 13.32 25.22
N SER A 64 7.62 12.99 24.16
CA SER A 64 8.75 12.05 24.25
C SER A 64 10.04 12.67 24.79
N GLY A 65 10.15 14.00 24.83
CA GLY A 65 11.36 14.72 25.24
C GLY A 65 12.48 14.70 24.20
N GLY A 66 12.16 14.47 22.92
CA GLY A 66 13.07 14.51 21.78
C GLY A 66 13.45 13.15 21.20
N VAL A 67 14.05 13.19 20.02
CA VAL A 67 14.50 12.01 19.25
C VAL A 67 15.85 12.30 18.58
N ASP A 68 16.50 11.25 18.08
CA ASP A 68 17.79 11.37 17.40
C ASP A 68 17.65 11.58 15.89
N VAL A 69 16.69 10.88 15.27
CA VAL A 69 16.48 10.85 13.80
C VAL A 69 15.00 10.84 13.47
N VAL A 70 14.68 11.09 12.17
CA VAL A 70 13.32 11.08 11.62
C VAL A 70 13.24 10.08 10.47
N GLY A 71 12.18 9.28 10.44
CA GLY A 71 11.75 8.49 9.29
C GLY A 71 10.36 8.95 8.83
N VAL A 72 10.17 9.09 7.52
CA VAL A 72 8.91 9.45 6.89
C VAL A 72 8.41 8.27 6.06
N THR A 73 7.12 7.97 6.22
CA THR A 73 6.41 7.03 5.36
C THR A 73 5.08 7.63 4.89
N ASN A 74 4.59 7.18 3.75
CA ASN A 74 3.42 7.80 3.14
C ASN A 74 2.70 6.88 2.17
N GLN A 75 1.40 7.12 1.94
CA GLN A 75 0.67 6.58 0.79
C GLN A 75 1.39 6.95 -0.50
N ARG A 76 1.57 5.98 -1.40
CA ARG A 76 2.36 6.15 -2.63
C ARG A 76 1.54 6.78 -3.75
N ALA A 77 2.22 7.32 -4.78
CA ALA A 77 1.64 7.86 -6.02
C ALA A 77 0.65 9.02 -5.87
N THR A 78 0.46 9.57 -4.67
CA THR A 78 -0.23 10.87 -4.53
C THR A 78 0.65 11.94 -5.16
N THR A 79 0.05 12.74 -6.03
CA THR A 79 0.73 13.62 -6.98
C THR A 79 0.52 15.08 -6.63
N ILE A 80 1.59 15.82 -6.44
CA ILE A 80 1.60 17.25 -6.15
C ILE A 80 2.48 17.96 -7.18
N VAL A 81 2.07 19.13 -7.66
CA VAL A 81 2.92 20.04 -8.40
C VAL A 81 2.97 21.36 -7.64
N PHE A 82 4.16 21.93 -7.49
CA PHE A 82 4.35 23.16 -6.71
C PHE A 82 5.36 24.10 -7.37
N ASP A 83 5.28 25.39 -7.04
CA ASP A 83 6.26 26.41 -7.44
C ASP A 83 7.41 26.43 -6.43
N VAL A 84 8.63 26.08 -6.90
CA VAL A 84 9.84 26.00 -6.06
C VAL A 84 10.23 27.33 -5.42
N ARG A 85 9.83 28.49 -6.00
CA ARG A 85 10.13 29.83 -5.46
C ARG A 85 9.33 30.14 -4.21
N THR A 86 8.10 29.66 -4.17
CA THR A 86 7.16 29.96 -3.09
C THR A 86 6.97 28.78 -2.13
N GLY A 87 7.33 27.56 -2.55
CA GLY A 87 7.05 26.32 -1.84
C GLY A 87 5.55 25.98 -1.78
N ARG A 88 4.69 26.65 -2.59
CA ARG A 88 3.25 26.44 -2.59
C ARG A 88 2.83 25.52 -3.72
N ALA A 89 1.93 24.59 -3.42
CA ALA A 89 1.28 23.78 -4.45
C ALA A 89 0.43 24.69 -5.37
N ILE A 90 0.41 24.32 -6.65
CA ILE A 90 -0.35 25.05 -7.69
C ILE A 90 -1.78 24.54 -7.85
N GLY A 91 -2.13 23.42 -7.17
CA GLY A 91 -3.43 22.79 -7.21
C GLY A 91 -3.56 21.76 -6.09
N PRO A 92 -4.63 20.94 -6.11
CA PRO A 92 -4.81 19.89 -5.14
C PRO A 92 -3.77 18.78 -5.29
N ALA A 93 -3.51 18.04 -4.22
CA ALA A 93 -2.83 16.76 -4.29
C ALA A 93 -3.80 15.71 -4.86
N LEU A 94 -3.48 15.15 -6.03
CA LEU A 94 -4.28 14.09 -6.64
C LEU A 94 -3.89 12.75 -6.01
N SER A 95 -4.83 12.16 -5.27
CA SER A 95 -4.63 10.86 -4.61
C SER A 95 -4.30 9.75 -5.60
N TRP A 96 -3.65 8.68 -5.14
CA TRP A 96 -3.49 7.45 -5.92
C TRP A 96 -4.83 6.82 -6.33
N GLN A 97 -5.91 7.13 -5.62
CA GLN A 97 -7.28 6.68 -5.90
C GLN A 97 -8.00 7.51 -6.99
N ASP A 98 -7.43 8.67 -7.35
CA ASP A 98 -8.03 9.57 -8.34
C ASP A 98 -7.96 8.96 -9.74
N LEU A 99 -9.09 8.93 -10.42
CA LEU A 99 -9.28 8.28 -11.73
C LEU A 99 -9.54 9.28 -12.87
N ARG A 100 -9.39 10.60 -12.65
CA ARG A 100 -9.69 11.62 -13.67
C ARG A 100 -8.91 11.45 -14.98
N THR A 101 -7.72 10.85 -14.93
CA THR A 101 -6.84 10.62 -16.09
C THR A 101 -6.97 9.23 -16.72
N VAL A 102 -8.05 8.49 -16.44
CA VAL A 102 -8.27 7.15 -17.04
C VAL A 102 -8.26 7.20 -18.57
N LEU A 103 -8.90 8.20 -19.18
CA LEU A 103 -8.96 8.34 -20.64
C LEU A 103 -7.58 8.64 -21.25
N ASP A 104 -6.73 9.39 -20.53
CA ASP A 104 -5.34 9.64 -20.95
C ASP A 104 -4.54 8.34 -20.95
N CYS A 105 -4.68 7.51 -19.92
CA CYS A 105 -4.03 6.20 -19.85
C CYS A 105 -4.43 5.31 -21.04
N LEU A 106 -5.72 5.25 -21.39
CA LEU A 106 -6.21 4.48 -22.55
C LEU A 106 -5.67 5.03 -23.88
N THR A 107 -5.64 6.36 -24.02
CA THR A 107 -5.10 7.03 -25.21
C THR A 107 -3.60 6.76 -25.39
N LEU A 108 -2.83 6.86 -24.31
CA LEU A 108 -1.38 6.59 -24.31
C LEU A 108 -1.08 5.11 -24.58
N ARG A 109 -1.91 4.20 -24.05
CA ARG A 109 -1.79 2.77 -24.36
C ARG A 109 -1.94 2.48 -25.85
N ALA A 110 -2.90 3.12 -26.52
CA ALA A 110 -3.06 2.99 -27.99
C ALA A 110 -1.81 3.45 -28.76
N ARG A 111 -0.96 4.26 -28.14
CA ARG A 111 0.35 4.71 -28.67
C ARG A 111 1.53 3.86 -28.19
N GLY A 112 1.27 2.76 -27.47
CA GLY A 112 2.30 1.85 -26.95
C GLY A 112 2.85 2.18 -25.57
N LEU A 113 2.36 3.23 -24.90
CA LEU A 113 2.78 3.62 -23.55
C LEU A 113 1.75 3.11 -22.52
N ARG A 114 2.14 2.13 -21.72
CA ARG A 114 1.28 1.52 -20.69
C ARG A 114 1.45 2.25 -19.35
N LEU A 115 0.43 3.01 -18.97
CA LEU A 115 0.35 3.71 -17.68
C LEU A 115 -1.00 3.41 -17.04
N ALA A 116 -1.02 3.31 -15.70
CA ALA A 116 -2.24 3.08 -14.95
C ALA A 116 -2.71 4.37 -14.23
N PRO A 117 -4.02 4.59 -14.06
CA PRO A 117 -4.56 5.82 -13.47
C PRO A 117 -4.21 6.02 -11.99
N ASN A 118 -3.84 4.96 -11.28
CA ASN A 118 -3.34 5.03 -9.91
C ASN A 118 -1.87 5.48 -9.80
N GLN A 119 -1.16 5.60 -10.93
CA GLN A 119 0.20 6.15 -11.01
C GLN A 119 0.17 7.70 -11.07
N SER A 120 1.34 8.32 -10.87
CA SER A 120 1.47 9.79 -10.92
C SER A 120 1.57 10.35 -12.35
N ALA A 121 2.05 9.57 -13.31
CA ALA A 121 2.48 10.01 -14.62
C ALA A 121 1.47 10.91 -15.34
N THR A 122 0.25 10.43 -15.58
CA THR A 122 -0.80 11.19 -16.26
C THR A 122 -1.35 12.34 -15.39
N LYS A 123 -1.31 12.20 -14.05
CA LYS A 123 -1.75 13.23 -13.11
C LYS A 123 -0.81 14.44 -13.09
N VAL A 124 0.52 14.22 -13.17
CA VAL A 124 1.49 15.31 -13.30
C VAL A 124 1.19 16.11 -14.57
N ARG A 125 1.03 15.43 -15.70
CA ARG A 125 0.66 16.07 -16.97
C ARG A 125 -0.63 16.89 -16.83
N TRP A 126 -1.67 16.30 -16.28
CA TRP A 126 -2.96 16.96 -16.06
C TRP A 126 -2.80 18.23 -15.21
N LEU A 127 -2.08 18.15 -14.08
CA LEU A 127 -1.85 19.34 -13.24
C LEU A 127 -1.12 20.44 -13.99
N VAL A 128 -0.06 20.11 -14.75
CA VAL A 128 0.74 21.09 -15.52
C VAL A 128 -0.07 21.72 -16.66
N GLU A 129 -1.01 20.99 -17.28
CA GLU A 129 -1.87 21.51 -18.34
C GLU A 129 -2.96 22.48 -17.82
N HIS A 130 -3.32 22.38 -16.54
CA HIS A 130 -4.40 23.17 -15.93
C HIS A 130 -3.92 24.38 -15.13
N VAL A 131 -2.65 24.76 -15.27
CA VAL A 131 -2.08 25.92 -14.57
C VAL A 131 -1.64 27.00 -15.53
N THR A 132 -1.63 28.25 -15.01
CA THR A 132 -1.21 29.45 -15.73
C THR A 132 0.22 29.87 -15.39
N GLU A 133 0.82 29.24 -14.38
CA GLU A 133 2.17 29.51 -13.89
C GLU A 133 3.24 29.14 -14.92
N GLU A 134 4.37 29.84 -14.84
CA GLU A 134 5.52 29.56 -15.69
C GLU A 134 6.12 28.18 -15.34
N ARG A 135 6.11 27.26 -16.31
CA ARG A 135 6.50 25.84 -16.12
C ARG A 135 7.93 25.65 -15.63
N SER A 136 8.86 26.56 -15.91
CA SER A 136 10.28 26.49 -15.49
C SER A 136 10.45 26.40 -13.97
N HIS A 137 9.52 26.93 -13.20
CA HIS A 137 9.54 26.95 -11.73
C HIS A 137 8.74 25.83 -11.08
N LEU A 138 8.03 25.04 -11.88
CA LEU A 138 7.22 23.94 -11.38
C LEU A 138 8.10 22.75 -11.00
N ARG A 139 7.73 22.09 -9.90
CA ARG A 139 8.34 20.83 -9.44
C ARG A 139 7.25 19.81 -9.14
N PHE A 140 7.53 18.58 -9.53
CA PHE A 140 6.73 17.43 -9.16
C PHE A 140 7.16 16.89 -7.81
N ALA A 141 6.21 16.54 -6.97
CA ALA A 141 6.43 15.87 -5.69
C ALA A 141 5.48 14.70 -5.52
N THR A 142 6.01 13.58 -5.10
CA THR A 142 5.32 12.57 -4.30
C THR A 142 5.24 13.04 -2.86
N LEU A 143 4.49 12.37 -2.00
CA LEU A 143 4.34 12.84 -0.61
C LEU A 143 5.65 12.85 0.18
N ASP A 144 6.53 11.90 -0.05
CA ASP A 144 7.87 11.91 0.56
C ASP A 144 8.68 13.14 0.18
N THR A 145 8.67 13.52 -1.10
CA THR A 145 9.31 14.74 -1.60
C THR A 145 8.69 15.99 -0.96
N TRP A 146 7.36 16.04 -0.91
CA TRP A 146 6.61 17.14 -0.32
C TRP A 146 6.92 17.32 1.17
N LEU A 147 6.96 16.21 1.91
CA LEU A 147 7.30 16.21 3.33
C LEU A 147 8.78 16.55 3.55
N ALA A 148 9.71 16.00 2.77
CA ALA A 148 11.12 16.36 2.85
C ALA A 148 11.36 17.85 2.63
N TRP A 149 10.67 18.45 1.63
CA TRP A 149 10.69 19.88 1.36
C TRP A 149 10.23 20.71 2.55
N HIS A 150 9.06 20.41 3.11
CA HIS A 150 8.51 21.17 4.22
C HIS A 150 9.26 20.94 5.54
N LEU A 151 9.63 19.73 5.85
CA LEU A 151 10.42 19.40 7.05
C LEU A 151 11.79 20.07 7.03
N SER A 152 12.42 20.20 5.87
CA SER A 152 13.73 20.87 5.74
C SER A 152 13.63 22.38 5.53
N ARG A 153 12.42 22.96 5.44
CA ARG A 153 12.17 24.37 5.06
C ARG A 153 12.72 24.72 3.68
N GLY A 154 12.56 23.81 2.71
CA GLY A 154 12.92 24.03 1.31
C GLY A 154 14.36 23.63 0.95
N GLU A 155 15.12 23.01 1.84
CA GLU A 155 16.49 22.60 1.55
C GLU A 155 16.59 21.23 0.86
N LEU A 156 15.61 20.33 1.07
CA LEU A 156 15.61 18.98 0.52
C LEU A 156 14.51 18.81 -0.54
N PHE A 157 14.93 18.71 -1.79
CA PHE A 157 14.08 18.34 -2.92
C PHE A 157 14.56 16.98 -3.42
N VAL A 158 14.05 15.90 -2.82
CA VAL A 158 14.47 14.50 -3.07
C VAL A 158 13.26 13.57 -2.99
N THR A 159 13.32 12.42 -3.67
CA THR A 159 12.35 11.32 -3.53
C THR A 159 13.07 9.98 -3.42
N ASP A 160 12.50 9.06 -2.65
CA ASP A 160 13.05 7.72 -2.54
C ASP A 160 12.57 6.79 -3.68
N ARG A 161 13.30 5.68 -3.88
CA ARG A 161 12.98 4.74 -4.96
C ARG A 161 11.69 3.97 -4.74
N THR A 162 11.24 3.77 -3.49
CA THR A 162 9.98 3.05 -3.20
C THR A 162 8.75 3.90 -3.54
N ASN A 163 8.86 5.22 -3.45
CA ASN A 163 7.86 6.17 -3.92
C ASN A 163 7.95 6.38 -5.44
N ALA A 164 9.14 6.58 -5.96
CA ALA A 164 9.36 6.85 -7.38
C ALA A 164 8.93 5.68 -8.28
N CYS A 165 9.19 4.42 -7.89
CA CYS A 165 8.92 3.24 -8.73
C CYS A 165 7.43 3.03 -9.06
N VAL A 166 6.51 3.55 -8.26
CA VAL A 166 5.07 3.43 -8.50
C VAL A 166 4.46 4.62 -9.23
N THR A 167 5.28 5.59 -9.65
CA THR A 167 4.82 6.78 -10.37
C THR A 167 4.52 6.55 -11.85
N GLY A 168 5.07 5.47 -12.43
CA GLY A 168 5.06 5.24 -13.88
C GLY A 168 6.08 6.07 -14.65
N LEU A 169 7.00 6.77 -13.97
CA LEU A 169 7.91 7.76 -14.55
C LEU A 169 9.40 7.39 -14.46
N VAL A 170 9.74 6.27 -13.80
CA VAL A 170 11.14 5.83 -13.65
C VAL A 170 11.48 4.68 -14.58
N THR A 171 12.77 4.48 -14.81
CA THR A 171 13.29 3.28 -15.49
C THR A 171 12.99 2.02 -14.65
N ARG A 172 12.96 0.84 -15.29
CA ARG A 172 12.63 -0.45 -14.63
C ARG A 172 13.50 -0.75 -13.40
N ASP A 173 14.75 -0.33 -13.43
CA ASP A 173 15.69 -0.48 -12.32
C ASP A 173 15.53 0.58 -11.21
N ALA A 174 14.55 1.48 -11.35
CA ALA A 174 14.27 2.61 -10.48
C ALA A 174 15.50 3.48 -10.15
N ARG A 175 16.46 3.59 -11.09
CA ARG A 175 17.69 4.36 -10.88
C ARG A 175 17.62 5.77 -11.41
N ARG A 176 16.73 6.04 -12.36
CA ARG A 176 16.58 7.36 -12.99
C ARG A 176 15.16 7.56 -13.50
N TRP A 177 14.78 8.78 -13.71
CA TRP A 177 13.58 9.13 -14.45
C TRP A 177 13.68 8.64 -15.90
N ASN A 178 12.58 8.14 -16.43
CA ASN A 178 12.51 7.60 -17.79
C ASN A 178 12.24 8.74 -18.79
N VAL A 179 13.30 9.21 -19.47
CA VAL A 179 13.23 10.35 -20.39
C VAL A 179 12.21 10.09 -21.50
N ASP A 180 12.12 8.87 -22.04
CA ASP A 180 11.17 8.54 -23.12
C ASP A 180 9.72 8.71 -22.67
N VAL A 181 9.42 8.38 -21.39
CA VAL A 181 8.09 8.58 -20.81
C VAL A 181 7.84 10.06 -20.53
N LEU A 182 8.83 10.79 -20.02
CA LEU A 182 8.71 12.23 -19.79
C LEU A 182 8.45 12.98 -21.10
N ASP A 183 9.20 12.67 -22.14
CA ASP A 183 9.01 13.26 -23.48
C ASP A 183 7.63 12.95 -24.05
N ALA A 184 7.16 11.70 -23.93
CA ALA A 184 5.82 11.31 -24.38
C ALA A 184 4.67 12.00 -23.64
N LEU A 185 4.93 12.46 -22.40
CA LEU A 185 4.00 13.24 -21.57
C LEU A 185 4.24 14.75 -21.64
N GLU A 186 5.22 15.22 -22.43
CA GLU A 186 5.61 16.63 -22.56
C GLU A 186 5.99 17.27 -21.20
N LEU A 187 6.70 16.50 -20.35
CA LEU A 187 7.14 16.92 -19.02
C LEU A 187 8.63 17.28 -19.03
N ASP A 188 8.98 18.44 -18.48
CA ASP A 188 10.37 18.88 -18.36
C ASP A 188 11.11 18.06 -17.29
N PRO A 189 12.24 17.39 -17.61
CA PRO A 189 13.02 16.63 -16.65
C PRO A 189 13.46 17.43 -15.42
N SER A 190 13.60 18.76 -15.52
CA SER A 190 13.97 19.62 -14.41
C SER A 190 12.92 19.70 -13.29
N MET A 191 11.69 19.24 -13.57
CA MET A 191 10.62 19.17 -12.59
C MET A 191 10.81 18.07 -11.55
N PHE A 192 11.68 17.10 -11.82
CA PHE A 192 11.76 15.85 -11.07
C PHE A 192 12.94 15.84 -10.08
N ALA A 193 12.65 15.44 -8.85
CA ALA A 193 13.61 15.35 -7.76
C ALA A 193 14.67 14.28 -8.03
N PRO A 194 15.93 14.46 -7.58
CA PRO A 194 16.89 13.37 -7.52
C PRO A 194 16.36 12.17 -6.73
N LEU A 195 16.63 10.96 -7.26
CA LEU A 195 16.29 9.71 -6.58
C LEU A 195 17.36 9.41 -5.51
N VAL A 196 16.89 9.22 -4.28
CA VAL A 196 17.76 8.87 -3.13
C VAL A 196 17.47 7.45 -2.62
N ASP A 197 18.32 6.95 -1.77
CA ASP A 197 18.10 5.70 -1.04
C ASP A 197 16.98 5.89 0.01
N SER A 198 16.26 4.82 0.30
CA SER A 198 15.17 4.84 1.29
C SER A 198 15.69 5.01 2.73
N ALA A 199 16.95 4.66 2.98
CA ALA A 199 17.62 4.75 4.28
C ALA A 199 19.01 5.37 4.15
N GLY A 200 19.25 6.42 4.91
CA GLY A 200 20.50 7.18 4.95
C GLY A 200 20.26 8.62 5.41
N PRO A 201 21.28 9.32 5.91
CA PRO A 201 21.14 10.71 6.32
C PRO A 201 20.90 11.61 5.10
N LEU A 202 19.80 12.34 5.09
CA LEU A 202 19.42 13.25 3.99
C LEU A 202 19.69 14.71 4.36
N GLY A 203 19.38 15.11 5.60
CA GLY A 203 19.56 16.47 6.08
C GLY A 203 18.70 16.78 7.30
N PRO A 204 18.82 17.98 7.91
CA PRO A 204 18.09 18.34 9.11
C PRO A 204 16.60 18.62 8.81
N ALA A 205 15.72 18.08 9.65
CA ALA A 205 14.29 18.42 9.66
C ALA A 205 14.07 19.74 10.43
N ARG A 206 14.47 20.87 9.82
CA ARG A 206 14.51 22.20 10.46
C ARG A 206 13.14 22.72 10.91
N ALA A 207 12.06 22.18 10.39
CA ALA A 207 10.71 22.53 10.81
C ALA A 207 10.33 21.89 12.16
N LEU A 208 11.12 20.94 12.65
CA LEU A 208 10.89 20.23 13.90
C LEU A 208 11.81 20.72 15.01
N SER A 209 11.31 20.70 16.24
CA SER A 209 12.07 21.03 17.46
C SER A 209 13.31 20.16 17.59
N GLY A 210 14.46 20.78 17.81
CA GLY A 210 15.75 20.09 17.84
C GLY A 210 16.35 19.77 16.48
N SER A 211 15.65 20.01 15.39
CA SER A 211 16.10 19.76 14.01
C SER A 211 16.76 18.38 13.81
N PRO A 212 16.12 17.28 14.23
CA PRO A 212 16.68 15.94 14.07
C PRO A 212 16.92 15.62 12.59
N THR A 213 17.89 14.74 12.30
CA THR A 213 18.24 14.39 10.91
C THR A 213 17.15 13.50 10.30
N LEU A 214 16.65 13.87 9.11
CA LEU A 214 15.81 13.01 8.29
C LEU A 214 16.67 11.88 7.71
N CYS A 215 16.34 10.63 8.02
CA CYS A 215 17.18 9.47 7.72
C CYS A 215 16.44 8.35 6.99
N ALA A 216 15.13 8.49 6.77
CA ALA A 216 14.38 7.56 5.93
C ALA A 216 13.22 8.28 5.22
N LEU A 217 13.06 7.94 3.94
CA LEU A 217 11.86 8.19 3.13
C LEU A 217 11.44 6.84 2.54
N VAL A 218 10.18 6.44 2.74
CA VAL A 218 9.74 5.12 2.30
C VAL A 218 8.23 5.07 2.08
N GLY A 219 7.78 4.41 1.02
CA GLY A 219 6.35 4.17 0.78
C GLY A 219 5.73 3.25 1.85
N ASP A 220 4.45 3.45 2.16
CA ASP A 220 3.71 2.78 3.23
C ASP A 220 3.78 1.25 3.19
N GLN A 221 3.62 0.63 2.01
CA GLN A 221 3.67 -0.82 1.86
C GLN A 221 5.06 -1.39 2.13
N ALA A 222 6.09 -0.66 1.70
CA ALA A 222 7.48 -1.02 1.96
C ALA A 222 7.84 -0.84 3.44
N ALA A 223 7.40 0.25 4.06
CA ALA A 223 7.55 0.47 5.50
C ALA A 223 6.85 -0.63 6.32
N SER A 224 5.60 -0.98 6.00
CA SER A 224 4.87 -2.04 6.68
C SER A 224 5.57 -3.41 6.54
N LEU A 225 6.09 -3.73 5.35
CA LEU A 225 6.87 -4.95 5.12
C LEU A 225 8.12 -5.00 6.04
N PHE A 226 8.84 -3.88 6.10
CA PHE A 226 10.04 -3.74 6.94
C PHE A 226 9.70 -3.77 8.44
N GLY A 227 8.61 -3.09 8.84
CA GLY A 227 8.10 -3.08 10.22
C GLY A 227 7.65 -4.46 10.72
N GLN A 228 7.30 -5.37 9.84
CA GLN A 228 7.04 -6.78 10.14
C GLN A 228 8.30 -7.67 10.06
N ALA A 229 9.49 -7.06 10.04
CA ALA A 229 10.77 -7.77 9.95
C ALA A 229 10.93 -8.63 8.67
N CYS A 230 10.20 -8.31 7.60
CA CYS A 230 10.48 -8.85 6.27
C CYS A 230 11.56 -8.00 5.61
N VAL A 231 12.82 -8.39 5.71
CA VAL A 231 13.98 -7.56 5.35
C VAL A 231 14.63 -8.02 4.05
N GLU A 232 15.06 -9.28 3.98
CA GLU A 232 15.71 -9.88 2.79
C GLU A 232 14.81 -10.87 2.08
N ARG A 233 13.85 -11.42 2.80
CA ARG A 233 12.87 -12.39 2.34
C ARG A 233 11.61 -12.30 3.21
N GLY A 234 10.52 -12.84 2.71
CA GLY A 234 9.25 -12.91 3.44
C GLY A 234 8.09 -12.42 2.59
N THR A 235 6.92 -12.86 3.00
CA THR A 235 5.65 -12.49 2.38
C THR A 235 4.72 -11.95 3.45
N LYS A 236 4.14 -10.80 3.17
CA LYS A 236 3.17 -10.11 4.02
C LYS A 236 1.88 -9.89 3.24
N VAL A 237 0.74 -10.00 3.91
CA VAL A 237 -0.56 -9.56 3.39
C VAL A 237 -1.19 -8.61 4.42
N THR A 238 -1.44 -7.38 4.01
CA THR A 238 -2.24 -6.42 4.80
C THR A 238 -3.69 -6.54 4.38
N PHE A 239 -4.59 -6.92 5.31
CA PHE A 239 -6.03 -6.98 5.09
C PHE A 239 -6.71 -5.77 5.73
N GLY A 240 -6.80 -4.69 4.97
CA GLY A 240 -7.53 -3.45 5.28
C GLY A 240 -8.88 -3.38 4.54
N THR A 241 -9.26 -2.20 4.05
CA THR A 241 -10.43 -1.99 3.16
C THR A 241 -10.35 -2.89 1.93
N GLY A 242 -9.20 -2.91 1.26
CA GLY A 242 -8.75 -3.93 0.32
C GLY A 242 -7.72 -4.85 0.96
N ALA A 243 -6.98 -5.63 0.15
CA ALA A 243 -5.81 -6.34 0.64
C ALA A 243 -4.62 -6.13 -0.31
N ILE A 244 -3.42 -6.00 0.28
CA ILE A 244 -2.18 -5.84 -0.46
C ILE A 244 -1.18 -6.87 0.04
N LEU A 245 -0.69 -7.69 -0.90
CA LEU A 245 0.41 -8.62 -0.66
C LEU A 245 1.71 -7.99 -1.13
N ASN A 246 2.77 -8.15 -0.34
CA ASN A 246 4.14 -7.93 -0.77
C ASN A 246 4.98 -9.18 -0.48
N SER A 247 5.73 -9.64 -1.48
CA SER A 247 6.63 -10.79 -1.36
C SER A 247 8.00 -10.45 -1.91
N ILE A 248 9.03 -10.49 -1.07
CA ILE A 248 10.39 -10.07 -1.44
C ILE A 248 10.99 -11.04 -2.47
N LEU A 249 11.53 -10.47 -3.55
CA LEU A 249 12.23 -11.18 -4.63
C LEU A 249 13.76 -11.20 -4.41
N GLY A 250 14.30 -10.18 -3.74
CA GLY A 250 15.75 -9.98 -3.58
C GLY A 250 16.24 -8.70 -4.24
N SER A 251 17.53 -8.65 -4.56
CA SER A 251 18.20 -7.43 -5.06
C SER A 251 18.41 -7.38 -6.58
N THR A 252 18.08 -8.45 -7.30
CA THR A 252 18.18 -8.45 -8.77
C THR A 252 17.05 -7.61 -9.37
N PRO A 253 17.36 -6.58 -10.17
CA PRO A 253 16.32 -5.82 -10.86
C PRO A 253 15.49 -6.72 -11.77
N PRO A 254 14.17 -6.54 -11.82
CA PRO A 254 13.32 -7.32 -12.72
C PRO A 254 13.60 -6.96 -14.19
N GLU A 255 13.65 -7.98 -15.04
CA GLU A 255 13.80 -7.79 -16.50
C GLU A 255 12.45 -7.51 -17.19
N THR A 256 11.36 -7.65 -16.47
CA THR A 256 9.98 -7.60 -16.98
C THR A 256 9.32 -6.24 -16.79
N ASP A 257 8.16 -6.08 -17.41
CA ASP A 257 7.31 -4.89 -17.25
C ASP A 257 6.84 -4.73 -15.79
N TYR A 258 6.38 -3.52 -15.47
CA TYR A 258 5.88 -3.17 -14.13
C TYR A 258 4.70 -4.07 -13.70
N LEU A 259 3.76 -4.36 -14.60
CA LEU A 259 2.66 -5.31 -14.38
C LEU A 259 2.95 -6.63 -15.11
N LEU A 260 2.98 -7.72 -14.36
CA LEU A 260 3.28 -9.06 -14.85
C LEU A 260 2.02 -9.81 -15.33
N GLU A 261 2.21 -10.91 -16.07
CA GLU A 261 1.11 -11.76 -16.53
C GLU A 261 0.29 -12.37 -15.38
N SER A 262 0.91 -12.61 -14.23
CA SER A 262 0.20 -13.03 -13.01
C SER A 262 -0.71 -11.96 -12.42
N GLY A 263 -0.67 -10.73 -12.94
CA GLY A 263 -1.36 -9.58 -12.39
C GLY A 263 -0.68 -8.97 -11.15
N CYS A 264 0.53 -9.41 -10.81
CA CYS A 264 1.35 -8.76 -9.78
C CYS A 264 2.13 -7.58 -10.37
N TYR A 265 2.40 -6.60 -9.53
CA TYR A 265 3.35 -5.53 -9.82
C TYR A 265 4.73 -5.88 -9.26
N VAL A 266 5.78 -5.36 -9.92
CA VAL A 266 7.13 -5.37 -9.38
C VAL A 266 7.43 -3.99 -8.79
N THR A 267 7.78 -3.93 -7.51
CA THR A 267 8.03 -2.67 -6.80
C THR A 267 9.35 -2.71 -6.04
N ALA A 268 10.02 -1.56 -5.95
CA ALA A 268 11.10 -1.39 -4.99
C ALA A 268 10.51 -1.28 -3.57
N VAL A 269 11.08 -2.01 -2.62
CA VAL A 269 10.64 -1.98 -1.22
C VAL A 269 11.71 -1.45 -0.26
N ARG A 270 12.91 -1.27 -0.74
CA ARG A 270 14.01 -0.58 -0.02
C ARG A 270 15.16 -0.32 -0.98
N SER A 271 15.84 0.80 -0.79
CA SER A 271 17.17 1.03 -1.38
C SER A 271 18.14 1.55 -0.32
N GLN A 272 19.39 1.06 -0.38
CA GLN A 272 20.46 1.46 0.50
C GLN A 272 21.81 1.14 -0.17
N GLY A 273 22.73 2.12 -0.24
CA GLY A 273 24.06 1.92 -0.79
C GLY A 273 24.06 1.39 -2.24
N ALA A 274 23.21 1.92 -3.09
CA ALA A 274 23.02 1.50 -4.48
C ALA A 274 22.36 0.09 -4.67
N VAL A 275 22.03 -0.62 -3.61
CA VAL A 275 21.28 -1.88 -3.66
C VAL A 275 19.78 -1.58 -3.49
N THR A 276 18.97 -2.02 -4.45
CA THR A 276 17.51 -1.96 -4.36
C THR A 276 16.97 -3.35 -4.10
N THR A 277 16.15 -3.49 -3.07
CA THR A 277 15.39 -4.72 -2.78
C THR A 277 14.04 -4.64 -3.47
N TRP A 278 13.69 -5.68 -4.21
CA TRP A 278 12.47 -5.78 -5.01
C TRP A 278 11.47 -6.73 -4.37
N ALA A 279 10.19 -6.49 -4.63
CA ALA A 279 9.09 -7.36 -4.23
C ALA A 279 8.03 -7.45 -5.32
N LEU A 280 7.30 -8.56 -5.33
CA LEU A 280 6.01 -8.68 -6.00
C LEU A 280 4.94 -8.05 -5.11
N GLU A 281 4.08 -7.26 -5.71
CA GLU A 281 2.91 -6.68 -5.06
C GLU A 281 1.64 -7.15 -5.78
N GLY A 282 0.71 -7.71 -5.00
CA GLY A 282 -0.61 -8.12 -5.49
C GLY A 282 -1.71 -7.39 -4.72
N ILE A 283 -2.81 -7.08 -5.40
CA ILE A 283 -3.87 -6.21 -4.87
C ILE A 283 -5.24 -6.90 -4.97
N VAL A 284 -5.99 -6.90 -3.88
CA VAL A 284 -7.43 -7.20 -3.81
C VAL A 284 -8.17 -5.90 -3.53
N LEU A 285 -9.09 -5.52 -4.41
CA LEU A 285 -9.77 -4.22 -4.35
C LEU A 285 -10.82 -4.12 -3.24
N SER A 286 -11.36 -5.26 -2.78
CA SER A 286 -12.40 -5.31 -1.75
C SER A 286 -12.15 -6.46 -0.78
N ALA A 287 -11.84 -6.13 0.48
CA ALA A 287 -11.62 -7.09 1.57
C ALA A 287 -12.44 -6.69 2.80
N GLY A 288 -11.89 -5.91 3.73
CA GLY A 288 -12.60 -5.42 4.90
C GLY A 288 -13.83 -4.56 4.58
N ALA A 289 -13.80 -3.87 3.42
CA ALA A 289 -14.97 -3.16 2.92
C ALA A 289 -16.22 -4.05 2.79
N CYS A 290 -16.05 -5.34 2.50
CA CYS A 290 -17.17 -6.28 2.42
C CYS A 290 -17.78 -6.55 3.80
N VAL A 291 -16.96 -6.60 4.86
CA VAL A 291 -17.44 -6.80 6.25
C VAL A 291 -18.17 -5.54 6.73
N GLN A 292 -17.64 -4.35 6.41
CA GLN A 292 -18.29 -3.08 6.73
C GLN A 292 -19.65 -2.95 6.04
N TRP A 293 -19.70 -3.20 4.73
CA TRP A 293 -20.94 -3.21 3.94
C TRP A 293 -22.00 -4.17 4.52
N PHE A 294 -21.57 -5.36 4.96
CA PHE A 294 -22.49 -6.32 5.57
C PHE A 294 -23.10 -5.79 6.87
N GLY A 295 -22.31 -5.05 7.66
CA GLY A 295 -22.78 -4.33 8.84
C GLY A 295 -23.76 -3.20 8.51
N GLU A 296 -23.47 -2.40 7.47
CA GLU A 296 -24.33 -1.32 7.00
C GLU A 296 -25.72 -1.81 6.53
N LEU A 297 -25.81 -3.05 6.04
CA LEU A 297 -27.08 -3.71 5.72
C LEU A 297 -27.86 -4.19 6.95
N GLY A 298 -27.29 -4.07 8.16
CA GLY A 298 -27.92 -4.57 9.40
C GLY A 298 -27.91 -6.09 9.55
N LEU A 299 -27.07 -6.81 8.78
CA LEU A 299 -27.01 -8.29 8.80
C LEU A 299 -25.97 -8.83 9.82
N GLY A 300 -25.18 -7.96 10.41
CA GLY A 300 -24.17 -8.24 11.42
C GLY A 300 -23.45 -6.95 11.81
N ASP A 301 -22.35 -7.07 12.55
CA ASP A 301 -21.43 -5.96 12.82
C ASP A 301 -19.98 -6.41 12.63
N VAL A 302 -19.08 -5.46 12.46
CA VAL A 302 -17.65 -5.73 12.19
C VAL A 302 -17.01 -6.46 13.37
N SER A 303 -17.31 -6.05 14.61
CA SER A 303 -16.72 -6.60 15.82
C SER A 303 -17.21 -8.01 16.13
N GLY A 304 -18.49 -8.31 15.85
CA GLY A 304 -19.13 -9.62 16.03
C GLY A 304 -18.95 -10.57 14.86
N SER A 305 -18.30 -10.15 13.79
CA SER A 305 -18.23 -10.92 12.53
C SER A 305 -17.62 -12.33 12.68
N SER A 306 -16.63 -12.51 13.58
CA SER A 306 -16.08 -13.83 13.91
C SER A 306 -17.12 -14.72 14.57
N ALA A 307 -17.74 -14.23 15.63
CA ALA A 307 -18.75 -15.00 16.40
C ALA A 307 -19.96 -15.37 15.54
N LEU A 308 -20.43 -14.43 14.70
CA LEU A 308 -21.53 -14.70 13.77
C LEU A 308 -21.17 -15.80 12.77
N ALA A 309 -19.98 -15.76 12.19
CA ALA A 309 -19.51 -16.81 11.27
C ALA A 309 -19.34 -18.17 11.96
N GLU A 310 -18.94 -18.20 13.21
CA GLU A 310 -18.75 -19.41 14.02
C GLU A 310 -20.06 -20.01 14.53
N SER A 311 -21.14 -19.23 14.58
CA SER A 311 -22.46 -19.69 15.07
C SER A 311 -23.11 -20.76 14.18
N VAL A 312 -22.62 -20.98 12.97
CA VAL A 312 -23.03 -22.06 12.07
C VAL A 312 -21.85 -22.98 11.73
N PRO A 313 -22.09 -24.31 11.63
CA PRO A 313 -20.98 -25.26 11.41
C PRO A 313 -20.38 -25.16 9.99
N THR A 314 -21.21 -24.79 9.02
CA THR A 314 -20.82 -24.66 7.61
C THR A 314 -21.42 -23.39 7.00
N ARG A 315 -21.03 -23.06 5.77
CA ARG A 315 -21.67 -22.01 4.96
C ARG A 315 -22.88 -22.51 4.16
N ASP A 316 -23.26 -23.77 4.30
CA ASP A 316 -24.39 -24.42 3.66
C ASP A 316 -24.45 -24.19 2.13
N GLY A 317 -23.33 -24.36 1.44
CA GLY A 317 -23.21 -24.15 0.00
C GLY A 317 -23.10 -22.69 -0.45
N VAL A 318 -23.30 -21.72 0.44
CA VAL A 318 -23.19 -20.29 0.09
C VAL A 318 -21.73 -19.93 -0.21
N VAL A 319 -21.48 -19.22 -1.31
CA VAL A 319 -20.18 -18.68 -1.69
C VAL A 319 -20.33 -17.19 -1.97
N PHE A 320 -19.42 -16.38 -1.48
CA PHE A 320 -19.35 -14.95 -1.79
C PHE A 320 -18.05 -14.62 -2.53
N VAL A 321 -18.15 -13.92 -3.66
CA VAL A 321 -17.00 -13.36 -4.37
C VAL A 321 -16.93 -11.86 -4.11
N PRO A 322 -15.89 -11.37 -3.40
CA PRO A 322 -15.71 -9.95 -3.06
C PRO A 322 -15.14 -9.16 -4.23
N ALA A 323 -16.01 -8.61 -5.06
CA ALA A 323 -15.64 -7.84 -6.25
C ALA A 323 -16.43 -6.53 -6.37
N PHE A 324 -16.60 -5.77 -5.28
CA PHE A 324 -17.39 -4.52 -5.28
C PHE A 324 -16.83 -3.47 -6.25
N SER A 325 -15.51 -3.38 -6.33
CA SER A 325 -14.80 -2.49 -7.26
C SER A 325 -14.13 -3.26 -8.41
N GLY A 326 -14.62 -4.46 -8.72
CA GLY A 326 -13.97 -5.38 -9.65
C GLY A 326 -13.00 -6.33 -8.97
N LEU A 327 -12.27 -7.10 -9.78
CA LEU A 327 -11.22 -8.02 -9.37
C LEU A 327 -9.86 -7.42 -9.68
N GLY A 328 -9.00 -7.27 -8.69
CA GLY A 328 -7.57 -6.96 -8.88
C GLY A 328 -6.79 -8.21 -9.26
N THR A 329 -5.57 -8.37 -8.74
CA THR A 329 -4.72 -9.54 -8.98
C THR A 329 -5.47 -10.85 -8.76
N PRO A 330 -5.37 -11.84 -9.66
CA PRO A 330 -4.61 -11.86 -10.92
C PRO A 330 -5.40 -11.36 -12.14
N HIS A 331 -6.66 -11.03 -12.00
CA HIS A 331 -7.60 -10.89 -13.11
C HIS A 331 -7.63 -9.50 -13.74
N TRP A 332 -7.44 -8.47 -12.94
CA TRP A 332 -7.59 -7.05 -13.33
C TRP A 332 -8.87 -6.79 -14.15
N ASP A 333 -9.98 -7.37 -13.69
CA ASP A 333 -11.31 -7.25 -14.29
C ASP A 333 -12.14 -6.22 -13.52
N PHE A 334 -12.19 -4.99 -14.00
CA PHE A 334 -12.95 -3.91 -13.37
C PHE A 334 -14.46 -4.02 -13.60
N GLY A 335 -14.89 -4.87 -14.52
CA GLY A 335 -16.30 -5.17 -14.80
C GLY A 335 -16.88 -6.29 -13.94
N ALA A 336 -16.06 -7.04 -13.22
CA ALA A 336 -16.53 -8.03 -12.27
C ALA A 336 -17.31 -7.35 -11.14
N ARG A 337 -18.32 -8.04 -10.59
CA ARG A 337 -19.13 -7.55 -9.45
C ARG A 337 -19.25 -8.59 -8.36
N GLY A 338 -19.33 -8.10 -7.11
CA GLY A 338 -19.55 -8.95 -5.94
C GLY A 338 -20.85 -9.76 -6.06
N ALA A 339 -20.78 -11.05 -5.72
CA ALA A 339 -21.94 -11.94 -5.87
C ALA A 339 -21.99 -13.01 -4.77
N PHE A 340 -23.22 -13.32 -4.32
CA PHE A 340 -23.50 -14.51 -3.55
C PHE A 340 -24.06 -15.62 -4.45
N PHE A 341 -23.56 -16.83 -4.28
CA PHE A 341 -24.02 -18.03 -4.96
C PHE A 341 -24.51 -19.05 -3.93
N GLY A 342 -25.38 -19.96 -4.36
CA GLY A 342 -25.83 -21.09 -3.53
C GLY A 342 -26.82 -20.73 -2.43
N LEU A 343 -27.52 -19.58 -2.54
CA LEU A 343 -28.56 -19.17 -1.58
C LEU A 343 -29.77 -20.11 -1.65
N THR A 344 -30.29 -20.47 -0.47
CA THR A 344 -31.54 -21.19 -0.28
C THR A 344 -32.42 -20.47 0.73
N ARG A 345 -33.66 -20.91 0.93
CA ARG A 345 -34.51 -20.35 2.00
C ARG A 345 -33.99 -20.59 3.42
N GLY A 346 -33.07 -21.54 3.58
CA GLY A 346 -32.37 -21.82 4.85
C GLY A 346 -31.14 -20.94 5.11
N SER A 347 -30.72 -20.16 4.11
CA SER A 347 -29.54 -19.30 4.26
C SER A 347 -29.83 -18.15 5.25
N SER A 348 -29.08 -18.09 6.33
CA SER A 348 -29.17 -17.07 7.38
C SER A 348 -28.03 -16.05 7.27
N PRO A 349 -28.10 -14.88 7.96
CA PRO A 349 -26.99 -13.94 8.03
C PRO A 349 -25.67 -14.58 8.45
N ALA A 350 -25.69 -15.59 9.33
CA ALA A 350 -24.48 -16.32 9.75
C ALA A 350 -23.83 -17.09 8.60
N HIS A 351 -24.61 -17.74 7.72
CA HIS A 351 -24.10 -18.40 6.53
C HIS A 351 -23.49 -17.41 5.54
N LEU A 352 -24.13 -16.24 5.37
CA LEU A 352 -23.63 -15.17 4.51
C LEU A 352 -22.32 -14.58 5.05
N GLN A 353 -22.26 -14.28 6.37
CA GLN A 353 -21.05 -13.75 7.01
C GLN A 353 -19.87 -14.73 6.90
N ARG A 354 -20.15 -16.01 7.11
CA ARG A 354 -19.11 -17.06 6.95
C ARG A 354 -18.63 -17.16 5.52
N ALA A 355 -19.53 -17.15 4.54
CA ALA A 355 -19.19 -17.17 3.12
C ALA A 355 -18.39 -15.91 2.71
N LEU A 356 -18.71 -14.75 3.29
CA LEU A 356 -18.00 -13.50 3.04
C LEU A 356 -16.55 -13.57 3.53
N LEU A 357 -16.33 -14.00 4.78
CA LEU A 357 -14.98 -14.15 5.33
C LEU A 357 -14.16 -15.22 4.59
N ASP A 358 -14.79 -16.35 4.24
CA ASP A 358 -14.17 -17.39 3.40
C ASP A 358 -13.79 -16.82 2.02
N GLY A 359 -14.65 -16.01 1.38
CA GLY A 359 -14.39 -15.37 0.09
C GLY A 359 -13.21 -14.42 0.12
N VAL A 360 -13.11 -13.58 1.15
CA VAL A 360 -11.94 -12.69 1.33
C VAL A 360 -10.66 -13.50 1.57
N ALA A 361 -10.72 -14.58 2.35
CA ALA A 361 -9.58 -15.47 2.58
C ALA A 361 -9.12 -16.14 1.26
N HIS A 362 -10.06 -16.59 0.43
CA HIS A 362 -9.76 -17.12 -0.91
C HIS A 362 -9.06 -16.08 -1.79
N ARG A 363 -9.47 -14.81 -1.76
CA ARG A 363 -8.78 -13.73 -2.49
C ARG A 363 -7.35 -13.53 -2.01
N GLY A 364 -7.12 -13.62 -0.69
CA GLY A 364 -5.76 -13.63 -0.16
C GLY A 364 -4.89 -14.75 -0.73
N VAL A 365 -5.47 -15.95 -0.90
CA VAL A 365 -4.74 -17.09 -1.52
C VAL A 365 -4.53 -16.88 -3.03
N ASP A 366 -5.47 -16.20 -3.74
CA ASP A 366 -5.25 -15.82 -5.15
C ASP A 366 -3.99 -14.95 -5.31
N LEU A 367 -3.69 -14.07 -4.34
CA LEU A 367 -2.46 -13.28 -4.32
C LEU A 367 -1.21 -14.16 -4.15
N LEU A 368 -1.25 -15.13 -3.22
CA LEU A 368 -0.15 -16.06 -3.00
C LEU A 368 0.10 -16.94 -4.24
N ASP A 369 -0.97 -17.42 -4.87
CA ASP A 369 -0.90 -18.21 -6.11
C ASP A 369 -0.30 -17.37 -7.26
N ALA A 370 -0.61 -16.07 -7.32
CA ALA A 370 -0.05 -15.17 -8.32
C ALA A 370 1.46 -14.99 -8.15
N VAL A 371 1.93 -14.80 -6.91
CA VAL A 371 3.37 -14.75 -6.60
C VAL A 371 4.08 -16.04 -7.01
N GLY A 372 3.47 -17.20 -6.73
CA GLY A 372 4.05 -18.50 -7.12
C GLY A 372 4.20 -18.68 -8.64
N ARG A 373 3.27 -18.12 -9.44
CA ARG A 373 3.35 -18.16 -10.91
C ARG A 373 4.54 -17.37 -11.47
N GLU A 374 4.94 -16.31 -10.79
CA GLU A 374 6.12 -15.50 -11.16
C GLU A 374 7.45 -16.06 -10.60
N GLY A 375 7.44 -17.29 -10.08
CA GLY A 375 8.63 -17.87 -9.47
C GLY A 375 9.00 -17.25 -8.11
N GLY A 376 8.14 -16.39 -7.57
CA GLY A 376 8.33 -15.82 -6.24
C GLY A 376 8.17 -16.89 -5.16
N THR A 377 9.01 -16.83 -4.14
CA THR A 377 8.98 -17.78 -3.04
C THR A 377 8.09 -17.26 -1.91
N VAL A 378 6.91 -17.83 -1.77
CA VAL A 378 6.12 -17.67 -0.54
C VAL A 378 6.71 -18.60 0.52
N GLY A 379 7.27 -18.06 1.59
CA GLY A 379 7.86 -18.83 2.69
C GLY A 379 6.82 -19.70 3.42
N ASP A 380 7.27 -20.55 4.35
CA ASP A 380 6.36 -21.39 5.16
C ASP A 380 5.44 -20.58 6.07
N VAL A 381 5.83 -19.35 6.37
CA VAL A 381 5.07 -18.41 7.19
C VAL A 381 4.66 -17.20 6.36
N VAL A 382 3.37 -16.90 6.32
CA VAL A 382 2.81 -15.65 5.76
C VAL A 382 2.50 -14.70 6.92
N ARG A 383 3.00 -13.47 6.85
CA ARG A 383 2.70 -12.45 7.85
C ARG A 383 1.43 -11.70 7.48
N VAL A 384 0.60 -11.39 8.47
CA VAL A 384 -0.63 -10.61 8.25
C VAL A 384 -0.77 -9.46 9.24
N ASP A 385 -1.30 -8.35 8.73
CA ASP A 385 -1.72 -7.20 9.49
C ASP A 385 -3.01 -6.57 8.91
N GLY A 386 -3.35 -5.38 9.37
CA GLY A 386 -4.56 -4.67 8.98
C GLY A 386 -5.78 -5.06 9.80
N GLY A 387 -6.87 -4.30 9.62
CA GLY A 387 -8.06 -4.39 10.49
C GLY A 387 -8.72 -5.77 10.53
N MET A 388 -8.63 -6.56 9.47
CA MET A 388 -9.19 -7.91 9.46
C MET A 388 -8.35 -8.94 10.24
N SER A 389 -7.08 -8.66 10.54
CA SER A 389 -6.21 -9.59 11.26
C SER A 389 -6.65 -9.84 12.71
N VAL A 390 -7.51 -8.99 13.27
CA VAL A 390 -8.11 -9.19 14.60
C VAL A 390 -9.19 -10.28 14.58
N ASN A 391 -9.78 -10.59 13.42
CA ASN A 391 -10.80 -11.62 13.26
C ASN A 391 -10.15 -13.01 13.20
N ARG A 392 -10.18 -13.73 14.33
CA ARG A 392 -9.53 -15.06 14.47
C ARG A 392 -10.09 -16.11 13.52
N PHE A 393 -11.40 -16.09 13.26
CA PHE A 393 -12.02 -16.99 12.30
C PHE A 393 -11.46 -16.76 10.89
N PHE A 394 -11.40 -15.51 10.44
CA PHE A 394 -10.83 -15.14 9.15
C PHE A 394 -9.37 -15.60 9.01
N VAL A 395 -8.53 -15.27 10.00
CA VAL A 395 -7.10 -15.64 9.97
C VAL A 395 -6.92 -17.15 9.91
N GLN A 396 -7.72 -17.93 10.67
CA GLN A 396 -7.69 -19.39 10.61
C GLN A 396 -8.13 -19.90 9.22
N ARG A 397 -9.18 -19.29 8.61
CA ARG A 397 -9.59 -19.66 7.25
C ARG A 397 -8.53 -19.38 6.21
N PHE A 398 -7.83 -18.26 6.35
CA PHE A 398 -6.72 -17.94 5.46
C PHE A 398 -5.57 -18.96 5.61
N ALA A 399 -5.20 -19.34 6.84
CA ALA A 399 -4.21 -20.40 7.08
C ALA A 399 -4.64 -21.76 6.51
N ASP A 400 -5.89 -22.16 6.78
CA ASP A 400 -6.46 -23.41 6.28
C ASP A 400 -6.45 -23.48 4.74
N LEU A 401 -6.72 -22.37 4.06
CA LEU A 401 -6.77 -22.29 2.60
C LEU A 401 -5.38 -22.19 1.94
N CYS A 402 -4.47 -21.39 2.51
CA CYS A 402 -3.13 -21.24 1.94
C CYS A 402 -2.19 -22.42 2.30
N GLY A 403 -2.53 -23.18 3.35
CA GLY A 403 -1.74 -24.31 3.81
C GLY A 403 -0.39 -23.94 4.38
N ARG A 404 -0.30 -22.76 4.98
CA ARG A 404 0.91 -22.19 5.58
C ARG A 404 0.58 -21.62 6.94
N ASP A 405 1.58 -21.52 7.78
CA ASP A 405 1.44 -20.79 9.02
C ASP A 405 1.18 -19.32 8.73
N VAL A 406 0.20 -18.75 9.41
CA VAL A 406 -0.15 -17.33 9.32
C VAL A 406 0.20 -16.64 10.64
N ALA A 407 1.25 -15.83 10.61
CA ALA A 407 1.73 -15.06 11.75
C ALA A 407 1.07 -13.68 11.76
N VAL A 408 0.25 -13.44 12.77
CA VAL A 408 -0.40 -12.13 12.97
C VAL A 408 0.56 -11.20 13.70
N SER A 409 0.75 -9.99 13.14
CA SER A 409 1.60 -8.97 13.76
C SER A 409 1.09 -8.60 15.16
N ALA A 410 1.98 -8.51 16.13
CA ALA A 410 1.69 -7.93 17.43
C ALA A 410 1.57 -6.41 17.36
N GLU A 411 2.22 -5.80 16.36
CA GLU A 411 2.23 -4.36 16.16
C GLU A 411 1.17 -3.98 15.12
N VAL A 412 0.21 -3.17 15.56
CA VAL A 412 -0.88 -2.68 14.70
C VAL A 412 -0.37 -1.59 13.75
N GLU A 413 0.60 -0.79 14.21
CA GLU A 413 1.19 0.33 13.46
C GLU A 413 2.49 -0.09 12.73
N ALA A 414 2.45 -1.23 12.00
CA ALA A 414 3.61 -1.77 11.33
C ALA A 414 4.27 -0.78 10.35
N THR A 415 3.49 0.08 9.70
CA THR A 415 3.97 1.12 8.78
C THR A 415 4.81 2.17 9.54
N THR A 416 4.26 2.72 10.62
CA THR A 416 4.96 3.67 11.50
C THR A 416 6.24 3.07 12.09
N ARG A 417 6.14 1.83 12.59
CA ARG A 417 7.29 1.06 13.09
C ARG A 417 8.38 0.91 12.05
N GLY A 418 8.00 0.56 10.82
CA GLY A 418 8.95 0.32 9.74
C GLY A 418 9.73 1.56 9.32
N ALA A 419 9.09 2.72 9.25
CA ALA A 419 9.76 3.99 8.94
C ALA A 419 10.77 4.38 10.02
N GLY A 420 10.42 4.21 11.30
CA GLY A 420 11.34 4.48 12.40
C GLY A 420 12.55 3.53 12.42
N LEU A 421 12.31 2.21 12.26
CA LEU A 421 13.40 1.23 12.16
C LEU A 421 14.30 1.50 10.94
N MET A 422 13.73 1.92 9.80
CA MET A 422 14.49 2.25 8.61
C MET A 422 15.37 3.48 8.85
N ALA A 423 14.90 4.48 9.58
CA ALA A 423 15.72 5.63 9.98
C ALA A 423 16.88 5.23 10.88
N LEU A 424 16.67 4.31 11.83
CA LEU A 424 17.74 3.78 12.69
C LEU A 424 18.77 2.97 11.90
N VAL A 425 18.34 2.23 10.89
CA VAL A 425 19.24 1.55 9.94
C VAL A 425 20.00 2.58 9.09
N GLY A 426 19.35 3.65 8.65
CA GLY A 426 19.93 4.71 7.84
C GLY A 426 21.13 5.41 8.48
N VAL A 427 21.17 5.50 9.81
CA VAL A 427 22.32 6.04 10.56
C VAL A 427 23.29 4.96 11.06
N GLY A 428 23.06 3.70 10.70
CA GLY A 428 23.93 2.59 11.11
C GLY A 428 23.80 2.17 12.57
N HIS A 429 22.73 2.62 13.27
CA HIS A 429 22.47 2.20 14.65
C HIS A 429 21.93 0.77 14.73
N LEU A 430 21.12 0.37 13.77
CA LEU A 430 20.67 -1.00 13.57
C LEU A 430 21.18 -1.56 12.23
N THR A 431 21.43 -2.85 12.21
CA THR A 431 21.66 -3.59 10.96
C THR A 431 20.36 -4.22 10.46
N LEU A 432 20.33 -4.62 9.19
CA LEU A 432 19.21 -5.39 8.64
C LEU A 432 18.98 -6.70 9.39
N ALA A 433 20.06 -7.34 9.85
CA ALA A 433 20.01 -8.57 10.65
C ALA A 433 19.39 -8.34 12.04
N ASP A 434 19.58 -7.16 12.64
CA ASP A 434 18.93 -6.81 13.90
C ASP A 434 17.44 -6.61 13.70
N VAL A 435 17.02 -5.88 12.66
CA VAL A 435 15.60 -5.70 12.32
C VAL A 435 14.90 -7.04 12.03
N ALA A 436 15.58 -7.96 11.34
CA ALA A 436 15.02 -9.29 11.06
C ALA A 436 14.67 -10.09 12.33
N LYS A 437 15.34 -9.81 13.47
CA LYS A 437 15.07 -10.44 14.78
C LYS A 437 13.89 -9.79 15.52
N LEU A 438 13.49 -8.58 15.16
CA LEU A 438 12.45 -7.81 15.84
C LEU A 438 11.02 -8.24 15.43
N SER A 439 10.82 -9.47 14.96
CA SER A 439 9.50 -9.94 14.55
C SER A 439 8.57 -10.11 15.76
N GLY A 440 7.74 -9.11 16.01
CA GLY A 440 6.64 -9.22 16.99
C GLY A 440 5.49 -10.02 16.38
N VAL A 441 5.20 -11.20 16.95
CA VAL A 441 4.07 -12.05 16.56
C VAL A 441 3.10 -12.16 17.71
N ALA A 442 1.83 -11.76 17.51
CA ALA A 442 0.80 -11.89 18.54
C ALA A 442 0.37 -13.35 18.68
N TYR A 443 0.17 -14.04 17.58
CA TYR A 443 -0.11 -15.47 17.51
C TYR A 443 0.11 -16.00 16.09
N VAL A 444 0.18 -17.35 15.97
CA VAL A 444 0.29 -18.05 14.69
C VAL A 444 -0.95 -18.93 14.54
N ALA A 445 -1.61 -18.85 13.39
CA ALA A 445 -2.63 -19.79 12.96
C ALA A 445 -2.00 -20.83 12.05
N THR A 446 -2.06 -22.10 12.45
CA THR A 446 -1.57 -23.23 11.65
C THR A 446 -2.70 -23.84 10.83
N PRO A 447 -2.43 -24.32 9.59
CA PRO A 447 -3.44 -24.92 8.73
C PRO A 447 -3.94 -26.26 9.33
N ARG A 448 -5.26 -26.47 9.25
CA ARG A 448 -5.96 -27.65 9.76
C ARG A 448 -6.45 -28.58 8.64
N TRP A 449 -6.62 -28.02 7.42
CA TRP A 449 -7.15 -28.78 6.29
C TRP A 449 -6.06 -29.54 5.55
N SER A 450 -6.40 -30.74 5.08
CA SER A 450 -5.55 -31.56 4.23
C SER A 450 -5.32 -30.86 2.87
N LEU A 451 -4.32 -31.35 2.14
CA LEU A 451 -4.04 -30.87 0.78
C LEU A 451 -5.27 -31.03 -0.13
N ASP A 452 -5.94 -32.21 -0.04
CA ASP A 452 -7.10 -32.54 -0.89
C ASP A 452 -8.31 -31.64 -0.57
N GLU A 453 -8.60 -31.39 0.72
CA GLU A 453 -9.67 -30.46 1.10
C GLU A 453 -9.41 -29.04 0.58
N ARG A 454 -8.16 -28.56 0.68
CA ARG A 454 -7.77 -27.25 0.16
C ARG A 454 -7.93 -27.20 -1.36
N ALA A 455 -7.42 -28.20 -2.09
CA ALA A 455 -7.51 -28.28 -3.54
C ALA A 455 -8.99 -28.24 -3.99
N GLN A 456 -9.84 -29.07 -3.40
CA GLN A 456 -11.27 -29.09 -3.72
C GLN A 456 -11.96 -27.74 -3.50
N ARG A 457 -11.68 -27.06 -2.37
CA ARG A 457 -12.25 -25.74 -2.06
C ARG A 457 -11.73 -24.66 -3.00
N ARG A 458 -10.44 -24.73 -3.38
CA ARG A 458 -9.83 -23.78 -4.34
C ARG A 458 -10.42 -23.98 -5.76
N ASP A 459 -10.68 -25.21 -6.18
CA ASP A 459 -11.29 -25.49 -7.49
C ASP A 459 -12.75 -24.97 -7.56
N GLN A 460 -13.54 -25.20 -6.51
CA GLN A 460 -14.88 -24.63 -6.39
C GLN A 460 -14.83 -23.09 -6.41
N TRP A 461 -13.88 -22.48 -5.69
CA TRP A 461 -13.68 -21.04 -5.67
C TRP A 461 -13.44 -20.47 -7.07
N ARG A 462 -12.51 -21.03 -7.82
CA ARG A 462 -12.18 -20.56 -9.18
C ARG A 462 -13.39 -20.56 -10.10
N GLN A 463 -14.23 -21.59 -10.03
CA GLN A 463 -15.47 -21.66 -10.80
C GLN A 463 -16.45 -20.53 -10.48
N HIS A 464 -16.53 -20.09 -9.21
CA HIS A 464 -17.41 -18.98 -8.83
C HIS A 464 -16.82 -17.62 -9.23
N VAL A 465 -15.50 -17.44 -9.13
CA VAL A 465 -14.82 -16.24 -9.64
C VAL A 465 -15.09 -16.05 -11.14
N GLU A 466 -14.95 -17.11 -11.94
CA GLU A 466 -15.23 -17.04 -13.40
C GLU A 466 -16.66 -16.59 -13.69
N ARG A 467 -17.66 -16.94 -12.86
CA ARG A 467 -19.05 -16.49 -13.03
C ARG A 467 -19.27 -15.01 -12.74
N THR A 468 -18.36 -14.35 -12.03
CA THR A 468 -18.44 -12.92 -11.71
C THR A 468 -17.68 -12.04 -12.68
N ARG A 469 -16.80 -12.63 -13.49
CA ARG A 469 -16.03 -11.90 -14.51
C ARG A 469 -16.94 -11.45 -15.64
N GLY A 470 -16.60 -10.33 -16.25
CA GLY A 470 -17.36 -9.80 -17.37
C GLY A 470 -18.78 -9.38 -17.04
N THR A 471 -19.16 -9.20 -15.77
CA THR A 471 -20.52 -8.79 -15.36
C THR A 471 -20.91 -7.46 -16.00
N ILE A 472 -19.95 -6.52 -16.15
CA ILE A 472 -20.09 -5.29 -16.92
C ILE A 472 -19.04 -5.34 -18.03
N PRO A 473 -19.42 -5.78 -19.26
CA PRO A 473 -18.45 -6.05 -20.33
C PRO A 473 -17.61 -4.84 -20.72
N GLU A 474 -18.18 -3.64 -20.68
CA GLU A 474 -17.49 -2.39 -21.05
C GLU A 474 -16.32 -2.10 -20.09
N LEU A 475 -16.50 -2.37 -18.81
CA LEU A 475 -15.45 -2.20 -17.80
C LEU A 475 -14.46 -3.36 -17.80
N SER A 476 -14.90 -4.57 -18.15
CA SER A 476 -14.01 -5.75 -18.25
C SER A 476 -13.07 -5.67 -19.44
N SER A 477 -13.42 -4.89 -20.47
CA SER A 477 -12.56 -4.62 -21.61
C SER A 477 -11.45 -3.60 -21.33
N VAL A 478 -11.57 -2.88 -20.21
CA VAL A 478 -10.56 -1.88 -19.80
C VAL A 478 -9.35 -2.60 -19.24
N SER A 479 -8.18 -2.34 -19.82
CA SER A 479 -6.90 -2.82 -19.30
C SER A 479 -5.87 -1.67 -19.38
N PHE A 480 -5.00 -1.55 -18.41
CA PHE A 480 -3.99 -0.49 -18.30
C PHE A 480 -2.58 -1.03 -18.49
#